data_81ef28867ce62247963beb1d68735db9
#
_entry.id   81ef28867ce62247963beb1d68735db9
#
_cell.length_a   1.000
_cell.length_b   1.000
_cell.length_c   1.000
_cell.angle_alpha   90.00
_cell.angle_beta   90.00
_cell.angle_gamma   90.00
#
_symmetry.space_group_name_H-M   'P 1'
#
loop_
_entity.id
_entity.type
_entity.pdbx_description
1 polymer ?
#
loop_
_entity_poly.entity_id
_entity_poly.type
_entity_poly.pdbx_seq_one_letter_code
_entity_poly.pdbx_strand_id
1 'polypeptide(L)'
;MDDLIIREATLDDAQLLADLTRASWADKVAVTSSGHRETAVQVLQHLQQGGGLLLLVDGQPAGSVRWLPQDSDSDVWDIVRMGILPAYRGRNLSQHLLEAVVHRAREANVRELHLAVRSDQQRLMDLYAAYGFELAPELEYVHGNPLEPAPYVMRCVLES
;
A
#
# COMPACT_ATOMS: atom_id res chain seq x y z
N MET A 1 -21.88 -0.90 15.47
CA MET A 1 -20.85 -0.02 14.87
C MET A 1 -19.50 -0.66 15.07
N ASP A 2 -18.75 -0.86 13.97
CA ASP A 2 -17.47 -1.54 14.05
C ASP A 2 -16.37 -0.62 14.59
N ASP A 3 -15.55 -1.12 15.52
CA ASP A 3 -14.36 -0.41 15.97
C ASP A 3 -13.28 -0.53 14.92
N LEU A 4 -12.85 0.61 14.39
CA LEU A 4 -11.81 0.68 13.39
C LEU A 4 -10.56 1.26 14.01
N ILE A 5 -9.46 0.49 13.98
CA ILE A 5 -8.17 0.92 14.49
C ILE A 5 -7.12 0.76 13.41
N ILE A 6 -6.34 1.81 13.18
CA ILE A 6 -5.17 1.74 12.31
C ILE A 6 -3.96 2.06 13.17
N ARG A 7 -3.01 1.12 13.24
CA ARG A 7 -1.78 1.32 14.00
C ARG A 7 -0.55 1.07 13.13
N GLU A 8 0.57 1.65 13.51
CA GLU A 8 1.83 1.36 12.83
C GLU A 8 2.23 -0.09 13.08
N ALA A 9 2.71 -0.73 12.00
CA ALA A 9 3.25 -2.08 12.09
C ALA A 9 4.65 -2.04 12.70
N THR A 10 4.95 -3.06 13.51
CA THR A 10 6.29 -3.25 14.06
C THR A 10 6.97 -4.43 13.36
N LEU A 11 8.25 -4.63 13.61
CA LEU A 11 8.99 -5.76 13.03
C LEU A 11 8.37 -7.10 13.42
N ASP A 12 7.74 -7.18 14.59
CA ASP A 12 7.07 -8.39 15.06
C ASP A 12 5.83 -8.74 14.23
N ASP A 13 5.30 -7.80 13.47
CA ASP A 13 4.11 -8.01 12.63
C ASP A 13 4.45 -8.62 11.26
N ALA A 14 5.72 -8.91 10.96
CA ALA A 14 6.13 -9.32 9.62
C ALA A 14 5.38 -10.56 9.11
N GLN A 15 5.22 -11.58 9.94
CA GLN A 15 4.50 -12.79 9.53
C GLN A 15 3.02 -12.50 9.31
N LEU A 16 2.39 -11.74 10.20
CA LEU A 16 0.99 -11.35 10.08
C LEU A 16 0.76 -10.59 8.78
N LEU A 17 1.62 -9.63 8.47
CA LEU A 17 1.48 -8.82 7.25
C LEU A 17 1.69 -9.66 5.99
N ALA A 18 2.61 -10.62 6.02
CA ALA A 18 2.79 -11.54 4.90
C ALA A 18 1.52 -12.37 4.65
N ASP A 19 0.94 -12.91 5.72
CA ASP A 19 -0.30 -13.68 5.64
C ASP A 19 -1.46 -12.83 5.11
N LEU A 20 -1.59 -11.59 5.60
CA LEU A 20 -2.62 -10.65 5.14
C LEU A 20 -2.45 -10.33 3.66
N THR A 21 -1.23 -10.10 3.21
CA THR A 21 -0.95 -9.77 1.81
C THR A 21 -1.36 -10.93 0.92
N ARG A 22 -0.92 -12.14 1.23
CA ARG A 22 -1.28 -13.32 0.44
C ARG A 22 -2.79 -13.54 0.40
N ALA A 23 -3.46 -13.40 1.54
CA ALA A 23 -4.91 -13.58 1.62
C ALA A 23 -5.66 -12.49 0.84
N SER A 24 -5.15 -11.25 0.85
CA SER A 24 -5.78 -10.14 0.12
C SER A 24 -5.63 -10.30 -1.40
N TRP A 25 -4.58 -10.98 -1.86
CA TRP A 25 -4.33 -11.20 -3.29
C TRP A 25 -4.93 -12.48 -3.84
N ALA A 26 -5.29 -13.43 -2.97
CA ALA A 26 -5.61 -14.81 -3.36
C ALA A 26 -6.72 -14.95 -4.41
N ASP A 27 -7.73 -14.07 -4.40
CA ASP A 27 -8.89 -14.17 -5.29
C ASP A 27 -9.02 -13.00 -6.28
N LYS A 28 -8.03 -12.09 -6.33
CA LYS A 28 -8.27 -10.77 -6.89
C LYS A 28 -7.47 -10.49 -8.15
N VAL A 29 -6.27 -10.99 -8.26
CA VAL A 29 -5.32 -10.63 -9.29
C VAL A 29 -4.68 -11.84 -9.92
N ALA A 30 -3.96 -11.63 -11.03
CA ALA A 30 -3.28 -12.71 -11.73
C ALA A 30 -2.35 -13.49 -10.81
N VAL A 31 -2.23 -14.81 -11.03
CA VAL A 31 -1.36 -15.69 -10.23
C VAL A 31 0.11 -15.28 -10.27
N THR A 32 0.51 -14.50 -11.28
CA THR A 32 1.87 -13.96 -11.41
C THR A 32 2.11 -12.75 -10.51
N SER A 33 1.08 -12.19 -9.89
CA SER A 33 1.23 -11.05 -8.99
C SER A 33 2.11 -11.39 -7.81
N SER A 34 3.08 -10.52 -7.50
CA SER A 34 4.04 -10.75 -6.43
C SER A 34 3.40 -10.83 -5.05
N GLY A 35 2.20 -10.22 -4.85
CA GLY A 35 1.49 -10.30 -3.59
C GLY A 35 1.13 -11.73 -3.18
N HIS A 36 0.92 -12.64 -4.15
CA HIS A 36 0.65 -14.06 -3.87
C HIS A 36 1.82 -14.78 -3.23
N ARG A 37 3.04 -14.26 -3.40
CA ARG A 37 4.28 -14.92 -2.96
C ARG A 37 4.97 -14.17 -1.83
N GLU A 38 4.26 -13.28 -1.18
CA GLU A 38 4.83 -12.49 -0.09
C GLU A 38 5.30 -13.39 1.05
N THR A 39 6.48 -13.10 1.58
CA THR A 39 7.06 -13.84 2.71
C THR A 39 7.33 -12.90 3.87
N ALA A 40 7.42 -13.45 5.08
CA ALA A 40 7.75 -12.67 6.27
C ALA A 40 9.11 -11.97 6.14
N VAL A 41 10.07 -12.60 5.44
CA VAL A 41 11.40 -12.01 5.22
C VAL A 41 11.28 -10.73 4.38
N GLN A 42 10.50 -10.78 3.30
CA GLN A 42 10.29 -9.60 2.44
C GLN A 42 9.59 -8.47 3.22
N VAL A 43 8.57 -8.83 4.01
CA VAL A 43 7.87 -7.84 4.82
C VAL A 43 8.83 -7.22 5.84
N LEU A 44 9.63 -8.04 6.50
CA LEU A 44 10.61 -7.55 7.48
C LEU A 44 11.56 -6.53 6.86
N GLN A 45 12.06 -6.82 5.65
CA GLN A 45 12.93 -5.90 4.92
C GLN A 45 12.23 -4.57 4.64
N HIS A 46 10.97 -4.60 4.20
CA HIS A 46 10.18 -3.40 3.96
C HIS A 46 9.99 -2.59 5.25
N LEU A 47 9.69 -3.25 6.35
CA LEU A 47 9.49 -2.56 7.62
C LEU A 47 10.79 -1.95 8.17
N GLN A 48 11.92 -2.58 7.88
CA GLN A 48 13.23 -2.04 8.26
C GLN A 48 13.64 -0.82 7.43
N GLN A 49 13.26 -0.81 6.14
CA GLN A 49 13.59 0.28 5.22
C GLN A 49 12.60 1.44 5.30
N GLY A 50 11.36 1.13 5.52
CA GLY A 50 10.27 2.11 5.55
C GLY A 50 9.34 1.88 6.71
N GLY A 51 8.12 1.49 6.44
CA GLY A 51 7.14 1.21 7.47
C GLY A 51 5.86 0.62 6.92
N GLY A 52 4.88 0.48 7.78
CA GLY A 52 3.59 -0.03 7.39
C GLY A 52 2.52 0.29 8.42
N LEU A 53 1.27 0.10 8.00
CA LEU A 53 0.10 0.27 8.84
C LEU A 53 -0.72 -1.02 8.81
N LEU A 54 -1.29 -1.36 9.95
CA LEU A 54 -2.20 -2.49 10.11
C LEU A 54 -3.57 -1.95 10.47
N LEU A 55 -4.58 -2.40 9.73
CA LEU A 55 -5.98 -2.01 9.98
C LEU A 55 -6.70 -3.15 10.66
N LEU A 56 -7.32 -2.86 11.79
CA LEU A 56 -8.06 -3.81 12.61
C LEU A 56 -9.54 -3.39 12.66
N VAL A 57 -10.41 -4.36 12.47
CA VAL A 57 -11.86 -4.17 12.64
C VAL A 57 -12.28 -5.04 13.81
N ASP A 58 -12.80 -4.42 14.86
CA ASP A 58 -13.17 -5.11 16.11
C ASP A 58 -12.05 -6.00 16.65
N GLY A 59 -10.81 -5.51 16.55
CA GLY A 59 -9.63 -6.22 17.02
C GLY A 59 -9.08 -7.28 16.07
N GLN A 60 -9.73 -7.50 14.91
CA GLN A 60 -9.28 -8.50 13.94
C GLN A 60 -8.56 -7.85 12.76
N PRO A 61 -7.41 -8.39 12.33
CA PRO A 61 -6.71 -7.87 11.17
C PRO A 61 -7.57 -7.93 9.91
N ALA A 62 -7.70 -6.80 9.23
CA ALA A 62 -8.56 -6.68 8.04
C ALA A 62 -7.80 -6.19 6.81
N GLY A 63 -6.70 -5.48 7.00
CA GLY A 63 -5.93 -4.96 5.88
C GLY A 63 -4.62 -4.36 6.32
N SER A 64 -3.79 -4.01 5.34
CA SER A 64 -2.49 -3.42 5.62
C SER A 64 -1.98 -2.65 4.41
N VAL A 65 -0.94 -1.85 4.64
CA VAL A 65 -0.23 -1.10 3.60
C VAL A 65 1.20 -0.88 4.09
N ARG A 66 2.14 -0.79 3.14
CA ARG A 66 3.54 -0.48 3.46
C ARG A 66 4.03 0.68 2.62
N TRP A 67 5.10 1.31 3.05
CA TRP A 67 5.77 2.36 2.28
C TRP A 67 7.28 2.16 2.33
N LEU A 68 7.94 2.60 1.26
CA LEU A 68 9.39 2.52 1.13
C LEU A 68 9.92 3.89 0.67
N PRO A 69 10.82 4.52 1.44
CA PRO A 69 11.51 5.70 0.93
C PRO A 69 12.30 5.34 -0.31
N GLN A 70 12.31 6.22 -1.30
CA GLN A 70 13.10 5.98 -2.51
C GLN A 70 14.60 6.11 -2.22
N ASP A 71 15.41 5.27 -2.85
CA ASP A 71 16.86 5.30 -2.68
C ASP A 71 17.46 6.64 -3.09
N SER A 72 16.94 7.22 -4.17
CA SER A 72 17.44 8.48 -4.71
C SER A 72 16.94 9.72 -3.95
N ASP A 73 15.83 9.59 -3.20
CA ASP A 73 15.21 10.71 -2.48
C ASP A 73 14.34 10.18 -1.33
N SER A 74 14.87 10.22 -0.11
CA SER A 74 14.18 9.71 1.06
C SER A 74 12.95 10.52 1.45
N ASP A 75 12.76 11.72 0.88
CA ASP A 75 11.56 12.52 1.08
C ASP A 75 10.41 12.13 0.14
N VAL A 76 10.63 11.11 -0.68
CA VAL A 76 9.61 10.52 -1.53
C VAL A 76 9.39 9.07 -1.08
N TRP A 77 8.15 8.71 -0.81
CA TRP A 77 7.80 7.34 -0.42
C TRP A 77 7.01 6.64 -1.53
N ASP A 78 7.37 5.39 -1.79
CA ASP A 78 6.55 4.50 -2.61
C ASP A 78 5.57 3.76 -1.70
N ILE A 79 4.28 3.87 -1.99
CA ILE A 79 3.25 3.09 -1.29
C ILE A 79 3.17 1.74 -1.98
N VAL A 80 3.29 0.67 -1.21
CA VAL A 80 3.29 -0.70 -1.72
C VAL A 80 2.35 -1.59 -0.92
N ARG A 81 1.84 -2.63 -1.55
CA ARG A 81 1.08 -3.71 -0.91
C ARG A 81 -0.13 -3.24 -0.10
N MET A 82 -0.90 -2.28 -0.61
CA MET A 82 -2.15 -1.90 0.03
C MET A 82 -3.23 -2.93 -0.32
N GLY A 83 -3.83 -3.55 0.68
CA GLY A 83 -4.85 -4.55 0.47
C GLY A 83 -5.78 -4.71 1.65
N ILE A 84 -7.00 -5.18 1.36
CA ILE A 84 -8.05 -5.47 2.33
C ILE A 84 -8.46 -6.92 2.14
N LEU A 85 -8.64 -7.65 3.24
CA LEU A 85 -9.11 -9.03 3.17
C LEU A 85 -10.50 -9.10 2.51
N PRO A 86 -10.78 -10.16 1.72
CA PRO A 86 -12.06 -10.28 1.02
C PRO A 86 -13.29 -10.09 1.92
N ALA A 87 -13.24 -10.63 3.15
CA ALA A 87 -14.37 -10.55 4.09
C ALA A 87 -14.70 -9.12 4.51
N TYR A 88 -13.76 -8.18 4.35
CA TYR A 88 -13.93 -6.80 4.80
C TYR A 88 -14.06 -5.81 3.65
N ARG A 89 -14.08 -6.27 2.41
CA ARG A 89 -14.23 -5.39 1.24
C ARG A 89 -15.63 -4.79 1.18
N GLY A 90 -15.75 -3.65 0.48
CA GLY A 90 -17.02 -2.95 0.32
C GLY A 90 -17.39 -2.02 1.47
N ARG A 91 -16.45 -1.76 2.39
CA ARG A 91 -16.67 -0.89 3.55
C ARG A 91 -15.78 0.36 3.52
N ASN A 92 -15.22 0.70 2.37
CA ASN A 92 -14.34 1.85 2.18
C ASN A 92 -13.07 1.82 3.07
N LEU A 93 -12.62 0.64 3.47
CA LEU A 93 -11.49 0.51 4.38
C LEU A 93 -10.16 0.90 3.73
N SER A 94 -10.00 0.67 2.41
CA SER A 94 -8.81 1.11 1.70
C SER A 94 -8.65 2.62 1.72
N GLN A 95 -9.76 3.37 1.73
CA GLN A 95 -9.72 4.82 1.85
C GLN A 95 -9.17 5.25 3.20
N HIS A 96 -9.57 4.57 4.27
CA HIS A 96 -9.04 4.84 5.62
C HIS A 96 -7.55 4.58 5.69
N LEU A 97 -7.07 3.48 5.06
CA LEU A 97 -5.64 3.19 5.00
C LEU A 97 -4.88 4.26 4.22
N LEU A 98 -5.42 4.66 3.08
CA LEU A 98 -4.78 5.69 2.25
C LEU A 98 -4.68 7.02 3.00
N GLU A 99 -5.76 7.45 3.65
CA GLU A 99 -5.76 8.67 4.47
C GLU A 99 -4.71 8.59 5.58
N ALA A 100 -4.60 7.43 6.21
CA ALA A 100 -3.65 7.23 7.30
C ALA A 100 -2.19 7.29 6.80
N VAL A 101 -1.91 6.75 5.61
CA VAL A 101 -0.56 6.84 5.01
C VAL A 101 -0.22 8.29 4.69
N VAL A 102 -1.17 9.02 4.10
CA VAL A 102 -0.95 10.45 3.78
C VAL A 102 -0.67 11.24 5.05
N HIS A 103 -1.44 10.99 6.10
CA HIS A 103 -1.24 11.65 7.39
C HIS A 103 0.13 11.31 7.97
N ARG A 104 0.51 10.03 7.95
CA ARG A 104 1.80 9.58 8.46
C ARG A 104 2.97 10.19 7.68
N ALA A 105 2.82 10.30 6.36
CA ALA A 105 3.83 10.90 5.49
C ALA A 105 4.01 12.40 5.82
N ARG A 106 2.92 13.11 6.05
CA ARG A 106 3.00 14.52 6.46
C ARG A 106 3.71 14.68 7.79
N GLU A 107 3.45 13.81 8.74
CA GLU A 107 4.15 13.83 10.03
C GLU A 107 5.65 13.61 9.88
N ALA A 108 6.06 12.84 8.88
CA ALA A 108 7.46 12.55 8.59
C ALA A 108 8.11 13.57 7.64
N ASN A 109 7.38 14.62 7.26
CA ASN A 109 7.84 15.66 6.32
C ASN A 109 8.18 15.10 4.93
N VAL A 110 7.43 14.10 4.50
CA VAL A 110 7.55 13.52 3.16
C VAL A 110 7.01 14.52 2.13
N ARG A 111 7.73 14.71 1.03
CA ARG A 111 7.36 15.68 -0.01
C ARG A 111 6.40 15.10 -1.04
N GLU A 112 6.56 13.84 -1.40
CA GLU A 112 5.72 13.19 -2.40
C GLU A 112 5.45 11.74 -2.03
N LEU A 113 4.26 11.27 -2.42
CA LEU A 113 3.89 9.86 -2.36
C LEU A 113 3.68 9.35 -3.78
N HIS A 114 4.28 8.21 -4.10
CA HIS A 114 4.08 7.52 -5.37
C HIS A 114 3.39 6.20 -5.12
N LEU A 115 2.51 5.81 -6.03
CA LEU A 115 1.90 4.48 -6.01
C LEU A 115 1.72 4.00 -7.43
N ALA A 116 1.53 2.70 -7.58
CA ALA A 116 1.29 2.09 -8.87
C ALA A 116 -0.11 1.47 -8.89
N VAL A 117 -0.83 1.70 -9.98
CA VAL A 117 -2.13 1.09 -10.25
C VAL A 117 -1.94 0.05 -11.34
N ARG A 118 -2.30 -1.19 -11.06
CA ARG A 118 -2.20 -2.27 -12.05
C ARG A 118 -3.02 -1.91 -13.30
N SER A 119 -2.52 -2.30 -14.46
CA SER A 119 -3.19 -2.00 -15.74
C SER A 119 -4.60 -2.57 -15.81
N ASP A 120 -4.90 -3.65 -15.06
CA ASP A 120 -6.22 -4.26 -14.97
C ASP A 120 -7.10 -3.69 -13.85
N GLN A 121 -6.64 -2.66 -13.15
CA GLN A 121 -7.34 -2.04 -12.03
C GLN A 121 -7.52 -0.52 -12.21
N GLN A 122 -7.75 -0.09 -13.43
CA GLN A 122 -7.82 1.35 -13.76
C GLN A 122 -8.90 2.10 -12.98
N ARG A 123 -9.96 1.42 -12.55
CA ARG A 123 -11.02 2.03 -11.74
C ARG A 123 -10.49 2.62 -10.41
N LEU A 124 -9.36 2.11 -9.92
CA LEU A 124 -8.76 2.61 -8.70
C LEU A 124 -8.16 4.00 -8.87
N MET A 125 -7.88 4.41 -10.11
CA MET A 125 -7.30 5.73 -10.38
C MET A 125 -8.24 6.85 -9.94
N ASP A 126 -9.55 6.67 -10.10
CA ASP A 126 -10.54 7.65 -9.63
C ASP A 126 -10.53 7.77 -8.12
N LEU A 127 -10.39 6.65 -7.42
CA LEU A 127 -10.28 6.63 -5.97
C LEU A 127 -9.07 7.43 -5.50
N TYR A 128 -7.91 7.15 -6.10
CA TYR A 128 -6.68 7.83 -5.71
C TYR A 128 -6.70 9.30 -6.10
N ALA A 129 -7.30 9.66 -7.23
CA ALA A 129 -7.44 11.04 -7.65
C ALA A 129 -8.21 11.88 -6.61
N ALA A 130 -9.21 11.28 -5.95
CA ALA A 130 -9.98 11.94 -4.91
C ALA A 130 -9.13 12.33 -3.70
N TYR A 131 -7.97 11.70 -3.53
CA TYR A 131 -7.03 11.99 -2.44
C TYR A 131 -5.80 12.78 -2.89
N GLY A 132 -5.86 13.37 -4.08
CA GLY A 132 -4.80 14.25 -4.56
C GLY A 132 -3.72 13.57 -5.39
N PHE A 133 -3.92 12.32 -5.78
CA PHE A 133 -3.00 11.64 -6.67
C PHE A 133 -3.31 11.96 -8.13
N GLU A 134 -2.25 12.19 -8.90
CA GLU A 134 -2.34 12.46 -10.33
C GLU A 134 -1.50 11.46 -11.11
N LEU A 135 -1.95 11.13 -12.32
CA LEU A 135 -1.21 10.25 -13.21
C LEU A 135 0.14 10.89 -13.56
N ALA A 136 1.21 10.13 -13.41
CA ALA A 136 2.58 10.59 -13.67
C ALA A 136 3.25 9.63 -14.66
N PRO A 137 2.93 9.73 -15.96
CA PRO A 137 3.42 8.78 -16.95
C PRO A 137 4.94 8.83 -17.16
N GLU A 138 5.59 9.91 -16.76
CA GLU A 138 7.05 10.04 -16.83
C GLU A 138 7.80 9.24 -15.76
N LEU A 139 7.09 8.73 -14.75
CA LEU A 139 7.71 7.97 -13.66
C LEU A 139 7.72 6.48 -13.96
N GLU A 140 8.79 5.82 -13.54
CA GLU A 140 8.93 4.37 -13.62
C GLU A 140 8.81 3.77 -12.22
N TYR A 141 8.00 2.71 -12.09
CA TYR A 141 7.78 2.07 -10.80
C TYR A 141 8.77 0.91 -10.64
N VAL A 142 9.77 1.09 -9.75
CA VAL A 142 10.87 0.13 -9.58
C VAL A 142 10.46 -1.17 -8.88
N HIS A 143 9.31 -1.19 -8.22
CA HIS A 143 8.81 -2.37 -7.52
C HIS A 143 7.87 -3.21 -8.37
N GLY A 144 7.73 -2.90 -9.66
CA GLY A 144 6.85 -3.60 -10.57
C GLY A 144 7.30 -5.03 -10.84
N ASN A 145 6.32 -5.90 -11.09
CA ASN A 145 6.57 -7.29 -11.45
C ASN A 145 6.85 -7.38 -12.95
N PRO A 146 8.05 -7.84 -13.40
CA PRO A 146 8.37 -7.92 -14.82
C PRO A 146 7.52 -8.93 -15.59
N LEU A 147 6.82 -9.83 -14.90
CA LEU A 147 5.93 -10.82 -15.52
C LEU A 147 4.56 -10.24 -15.86
N GLU A 148 4.30 -8.98 -15.54
CA GLU A 148 3.03 -8.31 -15.77
C GLU A 148 3.23 -7.06 -16.62
N PRO A 149 2.14 -6.56 -17.29
CA PRO A 149 2.20 -5.25 -17.95
C PRO A 149 2.60 -4.16 -16.99
N ALA A 150 3.30 -3.13 -17.49
CA ALA A 150 3.72 -2.01 -16.67
C ALA A 150 2.51 -1.32 -16.02
N PRO A 151 2.58 -1.01 -14.72
CA PRO A 151 1.49 -0.32 -14.04
C PRO A 151 1.46 1.17 -14.39
N TYR A 152 0.33 1.81 -14.08
CA TYR A 152 0.23 3.27 -14.12
C TYR A 152 0.77 3.82 -12.81
N VAL A 153 1.68 4.78 -12.87
CA VAL A 153 2.21 5.42 -11.67
C VAL A 153 1.45 6.70 -11.40
N MET A 154 1.07 6.90 -10.15
CA MET A 154 0.41 8.12 -9.69
C MET A 154 1.23 8.78 -8.59
N ARG A 155 1.16 10.10 -8.52
CA ARG A 155 1.92 10.91 -7.58
C ARG A 155 1.01 11.86 -6.83
N CYS A 156 1.22 11.96 -5.53
CA CYS A 156 0.59 12.98 -4.68
C CYS A 156 1.69 13.87 -4.11
N VAL A 157 1.62 15.16 -4.39
CA VAL A 157 2.57 16.13 -3.83
C VAL A 157 2.00 16.63 -2.51
N LEU A 158 2.78 16.46 -1.44
CA LEU A 158 2.41 16.89 -0.11
C LEU A 158 3.03 18.26 0.17
N GLU A 159 2.20 19.23 0.50
CA GLU A 159 2.69 20.54 0.86
C GLU A 159 3.06 20.57 2.34
N SER A 160 4.20 21.16 2.61
CA SER A 160 4.64 21.36 3.98
C SER A 160 3.94 22.54 4.65
#